data_365aee276936523f08e4a214a11a49dd
#
_entry.id   365aee276936523f08e4a214a11a49dd
#
_cell.length_a   1.000
_cell.length_b   1.000
_cell.length_c   1.000
_cell.angle_alpha   90.00
_cell.angle_beta   90.00
_cell.angle_gamma   90.00
#
_symmetry.space_group_name_H-M   'P 1'
#
loop_
_entity.id
_entity.type
_entity.pdbx_description
1 polymer ?
#
loop_
_entity_poly.entity_id
_entity_poly.type
_entity_poly.pdbx_seq_one_letter_code
_entity_poly.pdbx_strand_id
1 'polypeptide(L)'
;VAHRLIFVCEANICRSPLMAQVLRASAEEQLWDITSAGIRVGPGDRPMCEAAVEVARAVGAGAGADDHRSSAVDADRIRTADLILTASRAERSFISQLVPQARSKAFTLREALHLGAAVFGEENASALLDDGRAADGLAAYAAALHGRRGFVAPPKARRTLLGRRRSNPFDIPDAHHDAARAHRAMLERTALEASALYRQVSAFLVPPTPDLLSR
;
A
#
# COMPACT_ATOMS: atom_id res chain seq x y z
N VAL A 1 -9.00 18.23 4.77
CA VAL A 1 -9.60 17.03 4.15
C VAL A 1 -8.69 15.86 4.46
N ALA A 2 -9.23 14.77 5.04
CA ALA A 2 -8.42 13.60 5.39
C ALA A 2 -7.94 12.86 4.14
N HIS A 3 -6.71 12.36 4.18
CA HIS A 3 -6.13 11.50 3.16
C HIS A 3 -6.77 10.11 3.20
N ARG A 4 -7.54 9.74 2.18
CA ARG A 4 -8.28 8.47 2.12
C ARG A 4 -7.46 7.39 1.45
N LEU A 5 -7.00 6.42 2.23
CA LEU A 5 -6.22 5.28 1.78
C LEU A 5 -6.94 3.98 2.05
N ILE A 6 -7.08 3.12 1.05
CA ILE A 6 -7.61 1.77 1.22
C ILE A 6 -6.59 0.70 0.85
N PHE A 7 -6.37 -0.26 1.75
CA PHE A 7 -5.60 -1.46 1.47
C PHE A 7 -6.51 -2.62 1.07
N VAL A 8 -6.15 -3.34 0.01
CA VAL A 8 -6.97 -4.45 -0.51
C VAL A 8 -6.14 -5.72 -0.65
N CYS A 9 -6.67 -6.84 -0.17
CA CYS A 9 -6.15 -8.17 -0.44
C CYS A 9 -7.27 -9.14 -0.81
N GLU A 10 -7.02 -10.44 -0.81
CA GLU A 10 -8.03 -11.46 -1.14
C GLU A 10 -9.18 -11.44 -0.12
N ALA A 11 -8.92 -11.81 1.14
CA ALA A 11 -9.95 -12.10 2.15
C ALA A 11 -10.07 -11.05 3.27
N ASN A 12 -9.21 -10.03 3.29
CA ASN A 12 -9.15 -9.00 4.34
C ASN A 12 -8.95 -9.56 5.77
N ILE A 13 -8.13 -10.60 5.91
CA ILE A 13 -7.81 -11.21 7.22
C ILE A 13 -6.33 -11.19 7.59
N CYS A 14 -5.40 -11.03 6.63
CA CYS A 14 -3.96 -11.02 6.91
C CYS A 14 -3.26 -9.78 6.33
N ARG A 15 -3.02 -9.73 5.01
CA ARG A 15 -2.19 -8.72 4.33
C ARG A 15 -2.74 -7.30 4.45
N SER A 16 -3.96 -7.05 3.98
CA SER A 16 -4.53 -5.71 3.97
C SER A 16 -4.81 -5.14 5.36
N PRO A 17 -5.34 -5.90 6.36
CA PRO A 17 -5.50 -5.34 7.68
C PRO A 17 -4.16 -5.06 8.36
N LEU A 18 -3.13 -5.90 8.18
CA LEU A 18 -1.79 -5.62 8.70
C LEU A 18 -1.21 -4.31 8.12
N MET A 19 -1.30 -4.12 6.80
CA MET A 19 -0.87 -2.87 6.17
C MET A 19 -1.59 -1.65 6.74
N ALA A 20 -2.91 -1.76 6.95
CA ALA A 20 -3.71 -0.69 7.54
C ALA A 20 -3.30 -0.39 8.99
N GLN A 21 -3.10 -1.41 9.83
CA GLN A 21 -2.67 -1.24 11.22
C GLN A 21 -1.28 -0.56 11.31
N VAL A 22 -0.33 -1.00 10.48
CA VAL A 22 1.01 -0.41 10.45
C VAL A 22 0.98 1.07 10.07
N LEU A 23 0.17 1.46 9.10
CA LEU A 23 0.06 2.87 8.74
C LEU A 23 -0.66 3.69 9.81
N ARG A 24 -1.77 3.19 10.38
CA ARG A 24 -2.50 3.87 11.45
C ARG A 24 -1.62 4.16 12.67
N ALA A 25 -0.73 3.23 13.02
CA ALA A 25 0.19 3.40 14.14
C ALA A 25 1.21 4.54 13.93
N SER A 26 1.44 4.95 12.69
CA SER A 26 2.40 5.99 12.33
C SER A 26 1.73 7.30 11.88
N ALA A 27 0.47 7.24 11.45
CA ALA A 27 -0.27 8.36 10.88
C ALA A 27 -1.01 9.16 11.95
N GLU A 28 -1.12 10.47 11.74
CA GLU A 28 -1.98 11.32 12.55
C GLU A 28 -3.45 11.06 12.20
N GLU A 29 -4.23 10.56 13.15
CA GLU A 29 -5.62 10.11 12.94
C GLU A 29 -6.50 11.19 12.30
N GLN A 30 -6.29 12.45 12.65
CA GLN A 30 -7.06 13.59 12.14
C GLN A 30 -6.81 13.88 10.66
N LEU A 31 -5.67 13.45 10.14
CA LEU A 31 -5.23 13.70 8.76
C LEU A 31 -5.46 12.51 7.84
N TRP A 32 -5.72 11.32 8.38
CA TRP A 32 -5.77 10.09 7.61
C TRP A 32 -7.04 9.28 7.86
N ASP A 33 -7.72 8.89 6.78
CA ASP A 33 -8.75 7.85 6.77
C ASP A 33 -8.17 6.59 6.11
N ILE A 34 -7.65 5.68 6.95
CA ILE A 34 -6.99 4.45 6.50
C ILE A 34 -7.95 3.27 6.73
N THR A 35 -8.33 2.63 5.64
CA THR A 35 -9.22 1.47 5.67
C THR A 35 -8.62 0.24 5.01
N SER A 36 -9.26 -0.92 5.18
CA SER A 36 -8.90 -2.15 4.46
C SER A 36 -10.13 -2.93 4.03
N ALA A 37 -9.98 -3.72 2.94
CA ALA A 37 -11.05 -4.55 2.39
C ALA A 37 -10.50 -5.78 1.68
N GLY A 38 -11.39 -6.73 1.33
CA GLY A 38 -11.09 -7.93 0.56
C GLY A 38 -11.90 -8.01 -0.73
N ILE A 39 -11.33 -8.60 -1.76
CA ILE A 39 -12.05 -8.84 -3.02
C ILE A 39 -12.93 -10.09 -2.97
N ARG A 40 -12.64 -11.02 -2.04
CA ARG A 40 -13.37 -12.26 -1.79
C ARG A 40 -13.46 -12.54 -0.29
N VAL A 41 -14.33 -11.82 0.36
CA VAL A 41 -14.58 -12.01 1.80
C VAL A 41 -15.59 -13.14 1.95
N GLY A 42 -15.25 -14.15 2.75
CA GLY A 42 -16.16 -15.24 3.09
C GLY A 42 -17.33 -14.75 3.96
N PRO A 43 -18.29 -15.60 4.25
CA PRO A 43 -19.41 -15.25 5.11
C PRO A 43 -18.95 -14.94 6.54
N GLY A 44 -19.63 -13.97 7.16
CA GLY A 44 -19.37 -13.52 8.52
C GLY A 44 -18.19 -12.54 8.62
N ASP A 45 -18.17 -11.82 9.71
CA ASP A 45 -17.14 -10.84 10.07
C ASP A 45 -15.94 -11.55 10.68
N ARG A 46 -14.95 -11.90 9.87
CA ARG A 46 -13.77 -12.63 10.31
C ARG A 46 -12.76 -11.69 10.97
N PRO A 47 -12.18 -12.08 12.12
CA PRO A 47 -11.10 -11.32 12.74
C PRO A 47 -9.83 -11.37 11.88
N MET A 48 -8.90 -10.50 12.19
CA MET A 48 -7.53 -10.58 11.67
C MET A 48 -6.88 -11.90 12.06
N CYS A 49 -6.10 -12.53 11.17
CA CYS A 49 -5.47 -13.81 11.51
C CYS A 49 -4.43 -13.62 12.63
N GLU A 50 -4.33 -14.60 13.51
CA GLU A 50 -3.48 -14.55 14.71
C GLU A 50 -2.03 -14.15 14.39
N ALA A 51 -1.42 -14.76 13.38
CA ALA A 51 -0.06 -14.43 12.98
C ALA A 51 0.09 -12.96 12.54
N ALA A 52 -0.94 -12.37 11.91
CA ALA A 52 -0.91 -10.96 11.52
C ALA A 52 -1.10 -10.03 12.73
N VAL A 53 -1.93 -10.43 13.72
CA VAL A 53 -2.07 -9.72 15.01
C VAL A 53 -0.74 -9.72 15.76
N GLU A 54 -0.07 -10.88 15.86
CA GLU A 54 1.25 -10.99 16.50
C GLU A 54 2.29 -10.08 15.84
N VAL A 55 2.35 -10.08 14.49
CA VAL A 55 3.28 -9.21 13.75
C VAL A 55 2.93 -7.74 13.96
N ALA A 56 1.64 -7.37 13.93
CA ALA A 56 1.22 -6.00 14.20
C ALA A 56 1.67 -5.54 15.60
N ARG A 57 1.47 -6.37 16.62
CA ARG A 57 1.92 -6.08 18.00
C ARG A 57 3.45 -5.96 18.09
N ALA A 58 4.18 -6.84 17.42
CA ALA A 58 5.65 -6.85 17.43
C ALA A 58 6.26 -5.57 16.81
N VAL A 59 5.55 -4.92 15.87
CA VAL A 59 5.99 -3.67 15.25
C VAL A 59 5.34 -2.42 15.86
N GLY A 60 4.65 -2.55 17.00
CA GLY A 60 4.00 -1.43 17.68
C GLY A 60 2.68 -0.99 17.06
N ALA A 61 2.10 -1.78 16.15
CA ALA A 61 0.86 -1.47 15.42
C ALA A 61 -0.33 -2.34 15.86
N GLY A 62 -0.32 -2.80 17.12
CA GLY A 62 -1.34 -3.71 17.65
C GLY A 62 -2.66 -3.05 18.06
N ALA A 63 -2.68 -1.73 18.22
CA ALA A 63 -3.90 -1.02 18.59
C ALA A 63 -5.00 -1.23 17.54
N GLY A 64 -6.18 -1.74 17.96
CA GLY A 64 -7.30 -2.05 17.07
C GLY A 64 -7.14 -3.30 16.19
N ALA A 65 -6.05 -4.07 16.32
CA ALA A 65 -5.88 -5.31 15.55
C ALA A 65 -6.90 -6.39 15.94
N ASP A 66 -7.26 -6.47 17.21
CA ASP A 66 -8.26 -7.41 17.73
C ASP A 66 -9.72 -7.02 17.35
N ASP A 67 -9.95 -5.73 17.13
CA ASP A 67 -11.26 -5.18 16.73
C ASP A 67 -11.49 -5.29 15.22
N HIS A 68 -10.47 -5.68 14.45
CA HIS A 68 -10.62 -5.82 13.00
C HIS A 68 -11.68 -6.86 12.65
N ARG A 69 -12.54 -6.47 11.68
CA ARG A 69 -13.48 -7.38 11.03
C ARG A 69 -13.32 -7.27 9.52
N SER A 70 -13.27 -8.43 8.87
CA SER A 70 -13.13 -8.48 7.41
C SER A 70 -14.33 -7.85 6.71
N SER A 71 -14.10 -7.05 5.70
CA SER A 71 -15.14 -6.38 4.91
C SER A 71 -14.86 -6.50 3.43
N ALA A 72 -15.92 -6.66 2.63
CA ALA A 72 -15.79 -6.68 1.18
C ALA A 72 -15.50 -5.27 0.65
N VAL A 73 -14.71 -5.22 -0.42
CA VAL A 73 -14.53 -3.98 -1.18
C VAL A 73 -15.80 -3.69 -1.99
N ASP A 74 -16.20 -2.44 -2.02
CA ASP A 74 -17.30 -1.94 -2.83
C ASP A 74 -16.85 -0.76 -3.73
N ALA A 75 -17.71 -0.41 -4.70
CA ALA A 75 -17.39 0.62 -5.67
C ALA A 75 -17.28 2.02 -5.05
N ASP A 76 -18.05 2.31 -4.01
CA ASP A 76 -18.07 3.66 -3.40
C ASP A 76 -16.80 3.91 -2.59
N ARG A 77 -16.34 2.91 -1.82
CA ARG A 77 -15.03 2.98 -1.14
C ARG A 77 -13.89 3.18 -2.13
N ILE A 78 -13.96 2.52 -3.30
CA ILE A 78 -12.95 2.67 -4.35
C ILE A 78 -13.04 4.04 -5.03
N ARG A 79 -14.22 4.57 -5.28
CA ARG A 79 -14.37 5.91 -5.88
C ARG A 79 -13.87 7.02 -4.96
N THR A 80 -14.15 6.92 -3.68
CA THR A 80 -13.82 7.96 -2.68
C THR A 80 -12.38 7.92 -2.20
N ALA A 81 -11.67 6.79 -2.32
CA ALA A 81 -10.26 6.69 -1.95
C ALA A 81 -9.38 7.59 -2.83
N ASP A 82 -8.38 8.25 -2.23
CA ASP A 82 -7.35 9.02 -2.94
C ASP A 82 -6.24 8.10 -3.46
N LEU A 83 -5.92 7.04 -2.71
CA LEU A 83 -4.94 6.01 -3.08
C LEU A 83 -5.48 4.63 -2.72
N ILE A 84 -5.28 3.67 -3.62
CA ILE A 84 -5.68 2.27 -3.43
C ILE A 84 -4.43 1.39 -3.54
N LEU A 85 -4.15 0.63 -2.49
CA LEU A 85 -2.98 -0.23 -2.41
C LEU A 85 -3.39 -1.69 -2.25
N THR A 86 -3.05 -2.50 -3.23
CA THR A 86 -3.41 -3.91 -3.24
C THR A 86 -2.21 -4.79 -2.87
N ALA A 87 -2.47 -5.97 -2.33
CA ALA A 87 -1.43 -6.94 -2.02
C ALA A 87 -0.82 -7.55 -3.29
N SER A 88 -1.61 -7.72 -4.35
CA SER A 88 -1.13 -8.27 -5.63
C SER A 88 -1.79 -7.59 -6.83
N ARG A 89 -1.27 -7.90 -8.01
CA ARG A 89 -1.83 -7.46 -9.29
C ARG A 89 -3.20 -8.07 -9.57
N ALA A 90 -3.53 -9.21 -8.96
CA ALA A 90 -4.84 -9.83 -9.10
C ALA A 90 -5.92 -8.96 -8.46
N GLU A 91 -5.71 -8.50 -7.22
CA GLU A 91 -6.62 -7.58 -6.56
C GLU A 91 -6.67 -6.22 -7.29
N ARG A 92 -5.53 -5.70 -7.77
CA ARG A 92 -5.50 -4.48 -8.58
C ARG A 92 -6.32 -4.62 -9.87
N SER A 93 -6.24 -5.77 -10.54
CA SER A 93 -7.04 -6.05 -11.73
C SER A 93 -8.53 -6.07 -11.40
N PHE A 94 -8.92 -6.70 -10.29
CA PHE A 94 -10.29 -6.70 -9.80
C PHE A 94 -10.82 -5.28 -9.56
N ILE A 95 -10.04 -4.44 -8.86
CA ILE A 95 -10.38 -3.03 -8.61
C ILE A 95 -10.58 -2.27 -9.92
N SER A 96 -9.71 -2.48 -10.91
CA SER A 96 -9.80 -1.82 -12.22
C SER A 96 -10.98 -2.30 -13.07
N GLN A 97 -11.49 -3.51 -12.82
CA GLN A 97 -12.72 -4.02 -13.43
C GLN A 97 -13.97 -3.48 -12.73
N LEU A 98 -13.94 -3.39 -11.38
CA LEU A 98 -15.03 -2.88 -10.59
C LEU A 98 -15.26 -1.37 -10.82
N VAL A 99 -14.19 -0.59 -10.86
CA VAL A 99 -14.20 0.87 -11.09
C VAL A 99 -13.05 1.23 -12.05
N PRO A 100 -13.28 1.27 -13.37
CA PRO A 100 -12.22 1.53 -14.35
C PRO A 100 -11.44 2.85 -14.12
N GLN A 101 -12.11 3.87 -13.62
CA GLN A 101 -11.52 5.19 -13.31
C GLN A 101 -10.48 5.11 -12.17
N ALA A 102 -10.57 4.09 -11.31
CA ALA A 102 -9.61 3.92 -10.21
C ALA A 102 -8.23 3.44 -10.69
N ARG A 103 -8.06 3.08 -11.98
CA ARG A 103 -6.80 2.57 -12.53
C ARG A 103 -5.61 3.51 -12.34
N SER A 104 -5.84 4.81 -12.37
CA SER A 104 -4.79 5.83 -12.17
C SER A 104 -4.33 5.95 -10.72
N LYS A 105 -5.13 5.52 -9.74
CA LYS A 105 -4.85 5.61 -8.30
C LYS A 105 -4.73 4.25 -7.60
N ALA A 106 -4.78 3.13 -8.35
CA ALA A 106 -4.65 1.78 -7.82
C ALA A 106 -3.29 1.17 -8.17
N PHE A 107 -2.53 0.76 -7.17
CA PHE A 107 -1.20 0.17 -7.28
C PHE A 107 -1.11 -1.07 -6.39
N THR A 108 -0.16 -1.97 -6.64
CA THR A 108 0.24 -2.86 -5.57
C THR A 108 1.16 -2.09 -4.60
N LEU A 109 1.23 -2.52 -3.33
CA LEU A 109 2.14 -1.90 -2.35
C LEU A 109 3.56 -1.80 -2.89
N ARG A 110 4.08 -2.90 -3.45
CA ARG A 110 5.44 -2.97 -3.99
C ARG A 110 5.62 -2.16 -5.27
N GLU A 111 4.58 -2.04 -6.11
CA GLU A 111 4.61 -1.15 -7.26
C GLU A 111 4.69 0.31 -6.82
N ALA A 112 3.89 0.73 -5.83
CA ALA A 112 3.92 2.08 -5.29
C ALA A 112 5.30 2.42 -4.69
N LEU A 113 5.88 1.52 -3.89
CA LEU A 113 7.23 1.66 -3.37
C LEU A 113 8.28 1.81 -4.48
N HIS A 114 8.20 0.98 -5.52
CA HIS A 114 9.15 0.99 -6.62
C HIS A 114 9.06 2.28 -7.45
N LEU A 115 7.86 2.70 -7.79
CA LEU A 115 7.62 3.93 -8.54
C LEU A 115 8.00 5.17 -7.72
N GLY A 116 7.70 5.19 -6.43
CA GLY A 116 8.00 6.30 -5.56
C GLY A 116 9.50 6.43 -5.23
N ALA A 117 10.24 5.33 -5.10
CA ALA A 117 11.68 5.39 -4.87
C ALA A 117 12.45 6.18 -5.94
N ALA A 118 11.93 6.20 -7.17
CA ALA A 118 12.51 6.97 -8.24
C ALA A 118 12.06 8.47 -8.25
N VAL A 119 11.02 8.85 -7.47
CA VAL A 119 10.56 10.24 -7.32
C VAL A 119 11.45 11.03 -6.35
N PHE A 120 11.99 10.35 -5.33
CA PHE A 120 12.70 10.98 -4.22
C PHE A 120 14.22 10.96 -4.34
N GLY A 121 14.78 10.59 -5.50
CA GLY A 121 16.16 10.94 -5.84
C GLY A 121 16.27 12.46 -5.94
N GLU A 122 17.29 13.03 -5.28
CA GLU A 122 17.46 14.47 -4.99
C GLU A 122 17.27 15.44 -6.20
N GLU A 123 17.28 14.95 -7.43
CA GLU A 123 17.19 15.77 -8.65
C GLU A 123 15.75 15.98 -9.18
N ASN A 124 14.73 15.28 -8.69
CA ASN A 124 13.40 15.26 -9.30
C ASN A 124 12.26 15.85 -8.46
N ALA A 125 12.49 16.22 -7.21
CA ALA A 125 11.45 16.81 -6.36
C ALA A 125 10.97 18.18 -6.91
N SER A 126 11.86 18.95 -7.53
CA SER A 126 11.56 20.28 -8.06
C SER A 126 10.73 20.24 -9.35
N ALA A 127 10.92 19.24 -10.21
CA ALA A 127 10.25 19.15 -11.51
C ALA A 127 8.75 18.77 -11.41
N LEU A 128 8.32 18.19 -10.29
CA LEU A 128 6.91 17.81 -10.07
C LEU A 128 6.07 18.97 -9.51
N LEU A 129 6.71 20.02 -9.02
CA LEU A 129 6.05 21.22 -8.46
C LEU A 129 5.78 22.28 -9.51
N ASP A 130 6.35 22.15 -10.72
CA ASP A 130 6.35 23.21 -11.74
C ASP A 130 5.16 23.17 -12.71
N ASP A 131 4.29 22.16 -12.63
CA ASP A 131 3.20 21.95 -13.59
C ASP A 131 1.84 22.58 -13.15
N GLY A 132 1.86 23.52 -12.20
CA GLY A 132 0.72 24.43 -11.88
C GLY A 132 -0.60 23.76 -11.51
N ARG A 133 -0.64 22.45 -11.36
CA ARG A 133 -1.78 21.66 -10.90
C ARG A 133 -1.51 21.15 -9.49
N ALA A 134 -1.67 22.01 -8.52
CA ALA A 134 -1.71 21.65 -7.11
C ALA A 134 -2.91 20.73 -6.81
N ALA A 135 -2.83 19.48 -7.18
CA ALA A 135 -3.54 18.45 -6.46
C ALA A 135 -2.73 18.23 -5.20
N ASP A 136 -3.16 18.82 -4.08
CA ASP A 136 -2.49 18.64 -2.80
C ASP A 136 -2.80 17.25 -2.24
N GLY A 137 -1.86 16.69 -1.49
CA GLY A 137 -2.10 15.50 -0.70
C GLY A 137 -1.91 14.17 -1.42
N LEU A 138 -2.65 13.15 -0.94
CA LEU A 138 -2.47 11.76 -1.37
C LEU A 138 -2.90 11.51 -2.81
N ALA A 139 -3.85 12.27 -3.33
CA ALA A 139 -4.25 12.20 -4.74
C ALA A 139 -3.12 12.65 -5.68
N ALA A 140 -2.37 13.70 -5.31
CA ALA A 140 -1.19 14.14 -6.05
C ALA A 140 -0.09 13.08 -6.05
N TYR A 141 0.15 12.44 -4.91
CA TYR A 141 1.07 11.31 -4.83
C TYR A 141 0.67 10.17 -5.78
N ALA A 142 -0.61 9.79 -5.79
CA ALA A 142 -1.12 8.77 -6.72
C ALA A 142 -0.94 9.17 -8.19
N ALA A 143 -1.20 10.44 -8.54
CA ALA A 143 -0.99 10.97 -9.89
C ALA A 143 0.50 10.94 -10.30
N ALA A 144 1.40 11.31 -9.39
CA ALA A 144 2.85 11.24 -9.62
C ALA A 144 3.31 9.80 -9.88
N LEU A 145 2.84 8.83 -9.08
CA LEU A 145 3.12 7.42 -9.34
C LEU A 145 2.56 6.95 -10.70
N HIS A 146 1.34 7.37 -11.04
CA HIS A 146 0.71 6.99 -12.31
C HIS A 146 1.50 7.52 -13.51
N GLY A 147 1.93 8.76 -13.48
CA GLY A 147 2.76 9.36 -14.52
C GLY A 147 4.09 8.65 -14.77
N ARG A 148 4.58 7.90 -13.78
CA ARG A 148 5.85 7.13 -13.89
C ARG A 148 5.67 5.71 -14.41
N ARG A 149 4.43 5.20 -14.48
CA ARG A 149 4.17 3.89 -15.08
C ARG A 149 4.64 3.85 -16.53
N GLY A 150 5.39 2.82 -16.88
CA GLY A 150 5.96 2.65 -18.20
C GLY A 150 7.32 3.32 -18.40
N PHE A 151 7.71 4.30 -17.59
CA PHE A 151 9.03 4.95 -17.66
C PHE A 151 10.05 4.34 -16.70
N VAL A 152 9.60 3.77 -15.58
CA VAL A 152 10.47 3.09 -14.62
C VAL A 152 10.48 1.58 -14.92
N ALA A 153 11.65 1.05 -15.22
CA ALA A 153 11.80 -0.38 -15.53
C ALA A 153 11.40 -1.24 -14.32
N PRO A 154 10.60 -2.30 -14.51
CA PRO A 154 10.23 -3.18 -13.40
C PRO A 154 11.46 -3.89 -12.83
N PRO A 155 11.46 -4.21 -11.52
CA PRO A 155 12.56 -4.94 -10.91
C PRO A 155 12.72 -6.31 -11.59
N LYS A 156 13.97 -6.72 -11.81
CA LYS A 156 14.27 -8.02 -12.43
C LYS A 156 13.71 -9.16 -11.57
N ALA A 157 12.87 -10.00 -12.14
CA ALA A 157 12.37 -11.19 -11.46
C ALA A 157 13.52 -12.11 -11.10
N ARG A 158 13.67 -12.48 -9.81
CA ARG A 158 14.67 -13.46 -9.39
C ARG A 158 14.36 -14.81 -10.04
N ARG A 159 15.30 -15.33 -10.81
CA ARG A 159 15.24 -16.71 -11.33
C ARG A 159 15.48 -17.67 -10.16
N THR A 160 14.49 -18.48 -9.82
CA THR A 160 14.74 -19.64 -8.97
C THR A 160 15.22 -20.79 -9.85
N LEU A 161 16.36 -21.43 -9.50
CA LEU A 161 16.97 -22.55 -10.20
C LEU A 161 16.10 -23.84 -10.23
N LEU A 162 15.00 -23.88 -9.52
CA LEU A 162 14.17 -25.06 -9.28
C LEU A 162 12.72 -24.89 -9.81
N GLY A 163 12.51 -24.32 -10.99
CA GLY A 163 11.23 -24.46 -11.70
C GLY A 163 9.95 -23.99 -10.99
N ARG A 164 10.03 -23.40 -9.78
CA ARG A 164 8.87 -22.83 -9.07
C ARG A 164 8.36 -21.61 -9.82
N ARG A 165 7.06 -21.49 -9.96
CA ARG A 165 6.35 -20.34 -10.55
C ARG A 165 7.00 -19.05 -10.07
N ARG A 166 7.49 -18.25 -11.02
CA ARG A 166 8.03 -16.91 -10.75
C ARG A 166 6.95 -16.07 -10.09
N SER A 167 7.06 -15.79 -8.80
CA SER A 167 6.24 -14.74 -8.17
C SER A 167 6.62 -13.42 -8.81
N ASN A 168 5.64 -12.65 -9.25
CA ASN A 168 5.91 -11.31 -9.75
C ASN A 168 6.49 -10.45 -8.61
N PRO A 169 7.53 -9.64 -8.84
CA PRO A 169 8.16 -8.84 -7.79
C PRO A 169 7.20 -7.84 -7.13
N PHE A 170 6.14 -7.45 -7.83
CA PHE A 170 5.12 -6.54 -7.29
C PHE A 170 4.03 -7.21 -6.47
N ASP A 171 3.98 -8.55 -6.43
CA ASP A 171 2.97 -9.26 -5.65
C ASP A 171 3.51 -9.64 -4.27
N ILE A 172 2.75 -9.36 -3.21
CA ILE A 172 2.90 -9.98 -1.91
C ILE A 172 2.22 -11.35 -2.00
N PRO A 173 2.96 -12.46 -1.89
CA PRO A 173 2.37 -13.79 -2.02
C PRO A 173 1.30 -14.01 -0.94
N ASP A 174 0.29 -14.82 -1.27
CA ASP A 174 -0.63 -15.31 -0.26
C ASP A 174 -0.04 -16.58 0.36
N ALA A 175 0.48 -16.45 1.57
CA ALA A 175 1.09 -17.54 2.33
C ALA A 175 0.19 -18.01 3.49
N HIS A 176 -1.10 -17.63 3.51
CA HIS A 176 -1.99 -17.95 4.62
C HIS A 176 -2.15 -19.47 4.86
N HIS A 177 -2.07 -20.25 3.78
CA HIS A 177 -2.14 -21.71 3.83
C HIS A 177 -0.78 -22.41 3.75
N ASP A 178 0.31 -21.67 3.74
CA ASP A 178 1.67 -22.19 3.75
C ASP A 178 2.11 -22.56 5.19
N ALA A 179 3.34 -23.10 5.31
CA ALA A 179 3.93 -23.37 6.62
C ALA A 179 3.99 -22.07 7.47
N ALA A 180 3.70 -22.18 8.77
CA ALA A 180 3.60 -21.05 9.70
C ALA A 180 4.81 -20.08 9.62
N ARG A 181 6.02 -20.63 9.47
CA ARG A 181 7.25 -19.83 9.29
C ARG A 181 7.22 -18.98 8.02
N ALA A 182 6.73 -19.53 6.90
CA ALA A 182 6.66 -18.82 5.62
C ALA A 182 5.58 -17.73 5.68
N HIS A 183 4.42 -18.03 6.29
CA HIS A 183 3.35 -17.07 6.53
C HIS A 183 3.84 -15.90 7.39
N ARG A 184 4.48 -16.18 8.52
CA ARG A 184 5.03 -15.15 9.41
C ARG A 184 6.06 -14.29 8.71
N ALA A 185 7.03 -14.89 8.02
CA ALA A 185 8.07 -14.15 7.29
C ALA A 185 7.48 -13.23 6.19
N MET A 186 6.42 -13.67 5.52
CA MET A 186 5.67 -12.84 4.55
C MET A 186 5.03 -11.65 5.24
N LEU A 187 4.38 -11.85 6.41
CA LEU A 187 3.73 -10.78 7.17
C LEU A 187 4.74 -9.77 7.74
N GLU A 188 5.85 -10.22 8.31
CA GLU A 188 6.93 -9.36 8.80
C GLU A 188 7.48 -8.45 7.68
N ARG A 189 7.71 -9.05 6.50
CA ARG A 189 8.12 -8.28 5.33
C ARG A 189 7.04 -7.29 4.89
N THR A 190 5.77 -7.67 4.91
CA THR A 190 4.65 -6.78 4.56
C THR A 190 4.57 -5.58 5.51
N ALA A 191 4.78 -5.78 6.80
CA ALA A 191 4.82 -4.70 7.79
C ALA A 191 5.97 -3.72 7.51
N LEU A 192 7.18 -4.21 7.21
CA LEU A 192 8.31 -3.37 6.83
C LEU A 192 8.04 -2.57 5.55
N GLU A 193 7.45 -3.20 4.54
CA GLU A 193 7.09 -2.56 3.28
C GLU A 193 5.99 -1.49 3.49
N ALA A 194 5.00 -1.75 4.36
CA ALA A 194 3.98 -0.76 4.72
C ALA A 194 4.57 0.44 5.45
N SER A 195 5.48 0.23 6.41
CA SER A 195 6.21 1.31 7.09
C SER A 195 7.08 2.11 6.11
N ALA A 196 7.72 1.46 5.14
CA ALA A 196 8.50 2.15 4.12
C ALA A 196 7.62 3.03 3.22
N LEU A 197 6.42 2.55 2.87
CA LEU A 197 5.44 3.34 2.13
C LEU A 197 5.02 4.59 2.91
N TYR A 198 4.72 4.45 4.20
CA TYR A 198 4.34 5.61 5.01
C TYR A 198 5.43 6.69 4.98
N ARG A 199 6.70 6.30 5.19
CA ARG A 199 7.82 7.26 5.11
C ARG A 199 7.92 7.92 3.73
N GLN A 200 7.74 7.15 2.66
CA GLN A 200 7.77 7.66 1.29
C GLN A 200 6.64 8.67 1.01
N VAL A 201 5.42 8.36 1.45
CA VAL A 201 4.26 9.26 1.30
C VAL A 201 4.45 10.51 2.16
N SER A 202 4.85 10.37 3.42
CA SER A 202 5.07 11.50 4.33
C SER A 202 6.14 12.46 3.79
N ALA A 203 7.21 11.94 3.21
CA ALA A 203 8.25 12.77 2.58
C ALA A 203 7.72 13.52 1.34
N PHE A 204 6.72 12.99 0.65
CA PHE A 204 6.06 13.68 -0.46
C PHE A 204 5.10 14.76 0.03
N LEU A 205 4.34 14.48 1.10
CA LEU A 205 3.33 15.41 1.64
C LEU A 205 3.94 16.59 2.40
N VAL A 206 5.14 16.40 2.95
CA VAL A 206 5.91 17.46 3.62
C VAL A 206 7.18 17.71 2.81
N PRO A 207 7.14 18.61 1.81
CA PRO A 207 8.34 18.92 1.06
C PRO A 207 9.43 19.45 2.01
N PRO A 208 10.70 19.12 1.75
CA PRO A 208 11.78 19.66 2.54
C PRO A 208 11.70 21.20 2.52
N THR A 209 11.66 21.82 3.68
CA THR A 209 11.81 23.27 3.82
C THR A 209 13.06 23.66 3.04
N PRO A 210 12.99 24.63 2.09
CA PRO A 210 14.20 25.10 1.43
C PRO A 210 15.14 25.58 2.50
N ASP A 211 16.27 24.93 2.59
CA ASP A 211 17.25 25.07 3.65
C ASP A 211 17.76 26.51 3.68
N LEU A 212 17.86 27.05 4.89
CA LEU A 212 18.53 28.30 5.24
C LEU A 212 20.06 28.20 5.01
N LEU A 213 20.51 27.60 3.91
CA LEU A 213 21.90 27.53 3.49
C LEU A 213 22.22 28.62 2.45
N SER A 214 21.90 29.86 2.82
CA SER A 214 22.51 31.02 2.18
C SER A 214 22.70 32.14 3.23
N ARG A 215 23.65 31.93 4.12
CA ARG A 215 24.37 33.01 4.79
C ARG A 215 25.85 32.68 4.85
#